data_aa3a1d779db147739b413ced9eb7ec50
#
_entry.id   aa3a1d779db147739b413ced9eb7ec50
#
_cell.length_a   1.000
_cell.length_b   1.000
_cell.length_c   1.000
_cell.angle_alpha   90.00
_cell.angle_beta   90.00
_cell.angle_gamma   90.00
#
_symmetry.space_group_name_H-M   'P 1'
#
loop_
_entity.id
_entity.type
_entity.pdbx_description
1 polymer ?
#
loop_
_entity_poly.entity_id
_entity_poly.type
_entity_poly.pdbx_seq_one_letter_code
_entity_poly.pdbx_strand_id
1 'polypeptide(L)'
;NFLEQYREAQSLAEAGESLGEDDERNIADLLVDQIEFCDVLLISKTDLISEKELAALKAILHSLNPDAELVPITQGGVPLDKVLDTGRFNFERAQLAPGWLKEMRGEHVPETEEYGIGSFAYHARRPFHPQKFHDLLNQEWFGKGLLRSKGFFWLATRPQAAGQWSQAGGIAHH
;
A
#
# COMPACT_ATOMS: atom_id res chain seq x y z
N ASN A 1 -4.67 5.07 -4.21
CA ASN A 1 -4.14 5.88 -5.31
C ASN A 1 -2.89 6.62 -4.85
N PHE A 2 -1.69 6.27 -5.42
CA PHE A 2 -0.39 6.85 -5.03
C PHE A 2 -0.39 8.39 -5.04
N LEU A 3 -0.91 9.02 -6.09
CA LEU A 3 -0.91 10.48 -6.22
C LEU A 3 -1.80 11.17 -5.18
N GLU A 4 -2.90 10.56 -4.77
CA GLU A 4 -3.77 11.09 -3.72
C GLU A 4 -3.07 10.98 -2.37
N GLN A 5 -2.52 9.81 -2.04
CA GLN A 5 -1.78 9.59 -0.80
C GLN A 5 -0.55 10.49 -0.69
N TYR A 6 0.17 10.68 -1.80
CA TYR A 6 1.31 11.60 -1.85
C TYR A 6 0.90 13.07 -1.65
N ARG A 7 -0.21 13.50 -2.25
CA ARG A 7 -0.75 14.85 -2.08
C ARG A 7 -1.30 15.09 -0.67
N GLU A 8 -1.96 14.10 -0.09
CA GLU A 8 -2.45 14.17 1.29
C GLU A 8 -1.29 14.30 2.28
N ALA A 9 -0.20 13.57 2.08
CA ALA A 9 0.98 13.68 2.92
C ALA A 9 1.65 15.05 2.83
N GLN A 10 1.76 15.64 1.63
CA GLN A 10 2.25 17.01 1.46
C GLN A 10 1.33 18.03 2.13
N SER A 11 0.02 17.89 1.99
CA SER A 11 -0.94 18.83 2.60
C SER A 11 -0.91 18.80 4.12
N LEU A 12 -0.66 17.66 4.75
CA LEU A 12 -0.52 17.53 6.21
C LEU A 12 0.77 18.19 6.71
N ALA A 13 1.88 18.05 6.00
CA ALA A 13 3.13 18.73 6.32
C ALA A 13 3.04 20.25 6.16
N GLU A 14 2.35 20.73 5.13
CA GLU A 14 2.10 22.15 4.89
C GLU A 14 1.07 22.75 5.86
N ALA A 15 0.12 21.95 6.35
CA ALA A 15 -0.90 22.36 7.31
C ALA A 15 -0.39 22.45 8.75
N GLY A 16 0.81 21.93 9.06
CA GLY A 16 1.38 21.96 10.41
C GLY A 16 0.63 21.08 11.41
N GLU A 17 -0.17 20.13 10.93
CA GLU A 17 -0.89 19.15 11.74
C GLU A 17 -0.08 17.85 11.87
N SER A 18 1.07 17.87 12.56
CA SER A 18 1.77 16.67 12.95
C SER A 18 1.02 15.97 14.09
N LEU A 19 0.67 14.71 13.92
CA LEU A 19 -0.01 13.88 14.92
C LEU A 19 0.98 13.28 15.95
N GLY A 20 1.84 14.13 16.56
CA GLY A 20 2.74 13.72 17.64
C GLY A 20 4.18 14.18 17.43
N GLU A 21 4.83 14.58 18.51
CA GLU A 21 6.15 15.24 18.49
C GLU A 21 7.34 14.34 18.09
N ASP A 22 7.14 13.02 17.84
CA ASP A 22 8.23 12.06 17.63
C ASP A 22 8.10 11.17 16.37
N ASP A 23 7.07 11.32 15.53
CA ASP A 23 6.91 10.46 14.35
C ASP A 23 6.56 11.26 13.08
N GLU A 24 7.58 11.78 12.42
CA GLU A 24 7.46 12.53 11.16
C GLU A 24 7.33 11.63 9.91
N ARG A 25 7.36 10.31 10.08
CA ARG A 25 7.31 9.35 8.97
C ARG A 25 5.87 8.92 8.69
N ASN A 26 5.43 9.13 7.45
CA ASN A 26 4.09 8.79 7.02
C ASN A 26 4.09 7.67 5.95
N ILE A 27 2.90 7.19 5.56
CA ILE A 27 2.74 6.18 4.51
C ILE A 27 3.43 6.58 3.20
N ALA A 28 3.57 7.88 2.92
CA ALA A 28 4.25 8.36 1.72
C ALA A 28 5.75 8.07 1.76
N ASP A 29 6.38 8.17 2.93
CA ASP A 29 7.81 7.86 3.09
C ASP A 29 8.08 6.39 2.79
N LEU A 30 7.25 5.48 3.33
CA LEU A 30 7.33 4.04 3.02
C LEU A 30 7.17 3.77 1.52
N LEU A 31 6.22 4.44 0.86
CA LEU A 31 6.02 4.29 -0.58
C LEU A 31 7.21 4.81 -1.39
N VAL A 32 7.79 5.92 -0.97
CA VAL A 32 9.00 6.51 -1.59
C VAL A 32 10.18 5.55 -1.43
N ASP A 33 10.44 5.04 -0.24
CA ASP A 33 11.52 4.08 0.02
C ASP A 33 11.39 2.82 -0.86
N GLN A 34 10.18 2.28 -1.01
CA GLN A 34 9.91 1.15 -1.90
C GLN A 34 10.18 1.46 -3.37
N ILE A 35 9.82 2.67 -3.83
CA ILE A 35 10.06 3.12 -5.20
C ILE A 35 11.55 3.33 -5.45
N GLU A 36 12.25 3.96 -4.53
CA GLU A 36 13.68 4.24 -4.68
C GLU A 36 14.55 2.97 -4.73
N PHE A 37 14.09 1.89 -4.11
CA PHE A 37 14.84 0.64 -4.05
C PHE A 37 14.53 -0.34 -5.20
N CYS A 38 13.39 -0.23 -5.88
CA CYS A 38 12.97 -1.22 -6.86
C CYS A 38 13.77 -1.16 -8.17
N ASP A 39 13.97 -2.32 -8.81
CA ASP A 39 14.57 -2.41 -10.16
C ASP A 39 13.49 -2.35 -11.26
N VAL A 40 12.29 -2.83 -10.96
CA VAL A 40 11.14 -2.81 -11.86
C VAL A 40 9.91 -2.36 -11.08
N LEU A 41 9.21 -1.36 -11.59
CA LEU A 41 8.01 -0.81 -10.99
C LEU A 41 6.81 -1.02 -11.91
N LEU A 42 5.86 -1.85 -11.45
CA LEU A 42 4.63 -2.12 -12.17
C LEU A 42 3.58 -1.07 -11.83
N ILE A 43 3.17 -0.27 -12.81
CA ILE A 43 2.09 0.70 -12.67
C ILE A 43 0.78 0.01 -13.04
N SER A 44 0.02 -0.42 -12.03
CA SER A 44 -1.22 -1.16 -12.26
C SER A 44 -2.42 -0.24 -12.49
N LYS A 45 -3.51 -0.81 -13.06
CA LYS A 45 -4.79 -0.12 -13.30
C LYS A 45 -4.64 1.09 -14.21
N THR A 46 -3.76 1.03 -15.19
CA THR A 46 -3.54 2.13 -16.14
C THR A 46 -4.72 2.38 -17.07
N ASP A 47 -5.63 1.42 -17.17
CA ASP A 47 -6.93 1.54 -17.83
C ASP A 47 -7.92 2.49 -17.13
N LEU A 48 -7.68 2.84 -15.86
CA LEU A 48 -8.54 3.72 -15.06
C LEU A 48 -8.09 5.19 -15.05
N ILE A 49 -7.00 5.52 -15.71
CA ILE A 49 -6.44 6.87 -15.75
C ILE A 49 -6.20 7.33 -17.20
N SER A 50 -6.20 8.64 -17.42
CA SER A 50 -5.89 9.21 -18.71
C SER A 50 -4.40 9.09 -19.06
N GLU A 51 -4.06 9.18 -20.35
CA GLU A 51 -2.65 9.19 -20.80
C GLU A 51 -1.86 10.35 -20.18
N LYS A 52 -2.49 11.50 -19.96
CA LYS A 52 -1.87 12.65 -19.32
C LYS A 52 -1.51 12.37 -17.86
N GLU A 53 -2.40 11.75 -17.13
CA GLU A 53 -2.16 11.35 -15.74
C GLU A 53 -1.09 10.26 -15.65
N LEU A 54 -1.11 9.29 -16.55
CA LEU A 54 -0.07 8.26 -16.64
C LEU A 54 1.31 8.88 -16.95
N ALA A 55 1.38 9.85 -17.85
CA ALA A 55 2.62 10.55 -18.19
C ALA A 55 3.15 11.35 -16.98
N ALA A 56 2.27 12.05 -16.26
CA ALA A 56 2.63 12.78 -15.04
C ALA A 56 3.12 11.83 -13.94
N LEU A 57 2.44 10.71 -13.74
CA LEU A 57 2.83 9.68 -12.77
C LEU A 57 4.21 9.10 -13.12
N LYS A 58 4.44 8.74 -14.39
CA LYS A 58 5.75 8.24 -14.83
C LYS A 58 6.87 9.26 -14.62
N ALA A 59 6.62 10.54 -14.84
CA ALA A 59 7.60 11.58 -14.58
C ALA A 59 7.99 11.68 -13.10
N ILE A 60 7.02 11.61 -12.20
CA ILE A 60 7.25 11.58 -10.74
C ILE A 60 8.05 10.33 -10.35
N LEU A 61 7.61 9.15 -10.77
CA LEU A 61 8.27 7.89 -10.45
C LEU A 61 9.71 7.83 -10.98
N HIS A 62 9.95 8.35 -12.20
CA HIS A 62 11.28 8.45 -12.78
C HIS A 62 12.17 9.46 -12.05
N SER A 63 11.60 10.52 -11.47
CA SER A 63 12.37 11.46 -10.64
C SER A 63 12.80 10.86 -9.32
N LEU A 64 11.98 9.94 -8.74
CA LEU A 64 12.32 9.21 -7.51
C LEU A 64 13.33 8.09 -7.78
N ASN A 65 13.15 7.35 -8.86
CA ASN A 65 14.08 6.27 -9.24
C ASN A 65 14.29 6.25 -10.77
N PRO A 66 15.33 6.94 -11.26
CA PRO A 66 15.62 6.99 -12.69
C PRO A 66 16.12 5.66 -13.29
N ASP A 67 16.57 4.73 -12.46
CA ASP A 67 17.10 3.43 -12.87
C ASP A 67 16.02 2.35 -13.00
N ALA A 68 14.86 2.55 -12.35
CA ALA A 68 13.77 1.59 -12.40
C ALA A 68 13.10 1.52 -13.79
N GLU A 69 12.84 0.31 -14.25
CA GLU A 69 11.99 0.11 -15.43
C GLU A 69 10.52 0.30 -15.04
N LEU A 70 9.87 1.30 -15.65
CA LEU A 70 8.45 1.58 -15.41
C LEU A 70 7.58 0.80 -16.42
N VAL A 71 6.82 -0.18 -15.95
CA VAL A 71 5.97 -1.05 -16.77
C VAL A 71 4.50 -0.77 -16.47
N PRO A 72 3.77 -0.05 -17.35
CA PRO A 72 2.32 0.11 -17.22
C PRO A 72 1.62 -1.22 -17.49
N ILE A 73 0.69 -1.59 -16.62
CA ILE A 73 -0.06 -2.83 -16.75
C ILE A 73 -1.55 -2.63 -16.51
N THR A 74 -2.35 -3.49 -17.11
CA THR A 74 -3.81 -3.57 -16.93
C THR A 74 -4.18 -4.96 -16.46
N GLN A 75 -5.01 -5.03 -15.42
CA GLN A 75 -5.51 -6.29 -14.83
C GLN A 75 -4.43 -7.33 -14.50
N GLY A 76 -3.23 -6.87 -14.11
CA GLY A 76 -2.11 -7.74 -13.77
C GLY A 76 -1.38 -8.37 -14.98
N GLY A 77 -1.77 -7.99 -16.20
CA GLY A 77 -1.12 -8.49 -17.42
C GLY A 77 0.27 -7.90 -17.58
N VAL A 78 1.31 -8.70 -17.34
CA VAL A 78 2.71 -8.31 -17.54
C VAL A 78 3.45 -9.46 -18.24
N PRO A 79 4.30 -9.17 -19.24
CA PRO A 79 5.21 -10.16 -19.80
C PRO A 79 6.17 -10.67 -18.73
N LEU A 80 6.35 -12.00 -18.64
CA LEU A 80 7.14 -12.60 -17.56
C LEU A 80 8.62 -12.22 -17.61
N ASP A 81 9.16 -11.96 -18.78
CA ASP A 81 10.53 -11.48 -19.01
C ASP A 81 10.78 -10.08 -18.42
N LYS A 82 9.71 -9.32 -18.10
CA LYS A 82 9.80 -8.03 -17.44
C LYS A 82 9.93 -8.12 -15.92
N VAL A 83 9.62 -9.28 -15.33
CA VAL A 83 9.58 -9.45 -13.87
C VAL A 83 10.39 -10.66 -13.38
N LEU A 84 10.71 -11.61 -14.26
CA LEU A 84 11.51 -12.77 -13.93
C LEU A 84 12.84 -12.72 -14.69
N ASP A 85 13.91 -13.04 -13.98
CA ASP A 85 15.28 -13.12 -14.52
C ASP A 85 15.69 -11.88 -15.35
N THR A 86 15.32 -10.72 -14.83
CA THR A 86 15.55 -9.44 -15.51
C THR A 86 17.02 -9.05 -15.58
N GLY A 87 17.87 -9.65 -14.76
CA GLY A 87 19.31 -9.32 -14.64
C GLY A 87 19.58 -7.89 -14.15
N ARG A 88 18.56 -7.15 -13.69
CA ARG A 88 18.68 -5.73 -13.29
C ARG A 88 19.21 -5.53 -11.88
N PHE A 89 19.08 -6.55 -11.03
CA PHE A 89 19.57 -6.44 -9.66
C PHE A 89 21.07 -6.24 -9.63
N ASN A 90 21.50 -5.16 -9.02
CA ASN A 90 22.92 -4.84 -8.79
C ASN A 90 23.18 -4.72 -7.30
N PHE A 91 23.96 -5.67 -6.77
CA PHE A 91 24.26 -5.72 -5.34
C PHE A 91 25.06 -4.49 -4.86
N GLU A 92 26.01 -4.01 -5.66
CA GLU A 92 26.82 -2.83 -5.32
C GLU A 92 25.95 -1.57 -5.19
N ARG A 93 24.96 -1.44 -6.06
CA ARG A 93 23.97 -0.35 -5.99
C ARG A 93 23.03 -0.55 -4.80
N ALA A 94 22.49 -1.74 -4.63
CA ALA A 94 21.55 -2.05 -3.56
C ALA A 94 22.14 -1.79 -2.16
N GLN A 95 23.40 -2.16 -1.92
CA GLN A 95 24.04 -1.94 -0.63
C GLN A 95 24.29 -0.45 -0.29
N LEU A 96 24.20 0.45 -1.27
CA LEU A 96 24.32 1.90 -1.05
C LEU A 96 22.96 2.55 -0.72
N ALA A 97 21.85 1.82 -0.91
CA ALA A 97 20.52 2.32 -0.57
C ALA A 97 20.40 2.53 0.96
N PRO A 98 19.81 3.64 1.41
CA PRO A 98 19.72 4.00 2.83
C PRO A 98 19.09 2.90 3.69
N GLY A 99 18.02 2.25 3.21
CA GLY A 99 17.35 1.13 3.90
C GLY A 99 18.28 -0.07 4.09
N TRP A 100 19.01 -0.45 3.04
CA TRP A 100 19.94 -1.57 3.11
C TRP A 100 21.11 -1.34 4.09
N LEU A 101 21.62 -0.11 4.15
CA LEU A 101 22.70 0.24 5.09
C LEU A 101 22.25 0.13 6.54
N LYS A 102 21.00 0.44 6.86
CA LYS A 102 20.39 0.24 8.19
C LYS A 102 20.32 -1.24 8.55
N GLU A 103 19.82 -2.07 7.65
CA GLU A 103 19.73 -3.53 7.82
C GLU A 103 21.11 -4.16 8.06
N MET A 104 22.11 -3.79 7.29
CA MET A 104 23.48 -4.31 7.45
C MET A 104 24.13 -3.92 8.77
N ARG A 105 23.72 -2.80 9.37
CA ARG A 105 24.18 -2.36 10.70
C ARG A 105 23.47 -3.05 11.85
N GLY A 106 22.44 -3.86 11.55
CA GLY A 106 21.60 -4.50 12.57
C GLY A 106 20.65 -3.50 13.24
N GLU A 107 20.46 -2.33 12.65
CA GLU A 107 19.51 -1.31 13.09
C GLU A 107 18.14 -1.56 12.44
N HIS A 108 17.66 -2.81 12.53
CA HIS A 108 16.33 -3.14 12.04
C HIS A 108 15.27 -2.59 13.01
N VAL A 109 14.55 -1.57 12.59
CA VAL A 109 13.32 -1.13 13.24
C VAL A 109 12.17 -1.83 12.53
N PRO A 110 11.34 -2.64 13.20
CA PRO A 110 10.18 -3.24 12.58
C PRO A 110 9.29 -2.19 11.91
N GLU A 111 8.77 -2.46 10.73
CA GLU A 111 7.88 -1.52 10.00
C GLU A 111 6.70 -1.03 10.84
N THR A 112 6.23 -1.87 11.80
CA THR A 112 5.21 -1.51 12.77
C THR A 112 5.64 -0.39 13.71
N GLU A 113 6.92 -0.29 14.03
CA GLU A 113 7.48 0.77 14.88
C GLU A 113 7.88 1.98 14.04
N GLU A 114 8.44 1.74 12.85
CA GLU A 114 8.91 2.80 11.95
C GLU A 114 7.75 3.63 11.37
N TYR A 115 6.62 2.99 11.03
CA TYR A 115 5.48 3.64 10.36
C TYR A 115 4.20 3.65 11.20
N GLY A 116 4.25 3.21 12.45
CA GLY A 116 3.06 3.13 13.31
C GLY A 116 1.97 2.17 12.79
N ILE A 117 2.31 1.27 11.86
CA ILE A 117 1.36 0.35 11.21
C ILE A 117 1.39 -0.99 11.91
N GLY A 118 0.31 -1.33 12.63
CA GLY A 118 0.14 -2.63 13.27
C GLY A 118 -0.76 -3.57 12.47
N SER A 119 -0.61 -4.87 12.70
CA SER A 119 -1.52 -5.87 12.16
C SER A 119 -2.01 -6.82 13.25
N PHE A 120 -3.23 -7.29 13.11
CA PHE A 120 -3.80 -8.31 13.99
C PHE A 120 -4.74 -9.24 13.24
N ALA A 121 -4.90 -10.46 13.72
CA ALA A 121 -5.88 -11.42 13.20
C ALA A 121 -7.07 -11.51 14.14
N TYR A 122 -8.25 -11.25 13.61
CA TYR A 122 -9.52 -11.42 14.34
C TYR A 122 -10.12 -12.78 14.01
N HIS A 123 -10.39 -13.57 15.06
CA HIS A 123 -11.01 -14.88 14.93
C HIS A 123 -12.27 -14.97 15.81
N ALA A 124 -13.40 -15.32 15.20
CA ALA A 124 -14.63 -15.56 15.90
C ALA A 124 -15.34 -16.81 15.38
N ARG A 125 -15.89 -17.61 16.30
CA ARG A 125 -16.66 -18.81 15.96
C ARG A 125 -18.16 -18.54 15.79
N ARG A 126 -18.60 -17.34 16.08
CA ARG A 126 -20.00 -16.92 15.97
C ARG A 126 -20.22 -16.17 14.67
N PRO A 127 -21.34 -16.41 13.97
CA PRO A 127 -21.71 -15.63 12.81
C PRO A 127 -22.01 -14.18 13.19
N PHE A 128 -21.80 -13.28 12.27
CA PHE A 128 -22.22 -11.89 12.41
C PHE A 128 -23.74 -11.76 12.34
N HIS A 129 -24.30 -10.87 13.15
CA HIS A 129 -25.67 -10.43 12.98
C HIS A 129 -25.75 -9.52 11.74
N PRO A 130 -26.59 -9.82 10.71
CA PRO A 130 -26.58 -9.12 9.44
C PRO A 130 -26.69 -7.60 9.57
N GLN A 131 -27.69 -7.12 10.33
CA GLN A 131 -27.92 -5.68 10.49
C GLN A 131 -26.74 -5.00 11.18
N LYS A 132 -26.23 -5.58 12.28
CA LYS A 132 -25.07 -4.99 13.00
C LYS A 132 -23.80 -4.97 12.14
N PHE A 133 -23.62 -5.99 11.30
CA PHE A 133 -22.49 -6.04 10.37
C PHE A 133 -22.61 -4.95 9.31
N HIS A 134 -23.79 -4.81 8.72
CA HIS A 134 -24.07 -3.75 7.76
C HIS A 134 -23.89 -2.35 8.40
N ASP A 135 -24.42 -2.13 9.58
CA ASP A 135 -24.31 -0.85 10.29
C ASP A 135 -22.84 -0.50 10.61
N LEU A 136 -22.02 -1.51 10.96
CA LEU A 136 -20.59 -1.36 11.19
C LEU A 136 -19.86 -0.89 9.92
N LEU A 137 -20.19 -1.47 8.76
CA LEU A 137 -19.55 -1.14 7.48
C LEU A 137 -19.90 0.27 7.00
N ASN A 138 -21.04 0.80 7.42
CA ASN A 138 -21.51 2.13 7.02
C ASN A 138 -21.16 3.24 8.04
N GLN A 139 -20.35 2.94 9.05
CA GLN A 139 -19.90 3.95 9.99
C GLN A 139 -18.77 4.80 9.39
N GLU A 140 -18.76 6.09 9.66
CA GLU A 140 -17.77 7.03 9.11
C GLU A 140 -16.31 6.70 9.44
N TRP A 141 -16.07 6.01 10.56
CA TRP A 141 -14.72 5.59 10.96
C TRP A 141 -14.21 4.41 10.15
N PHE A 142 -15.12 3.64 9.51
CA PHE A 142 -14.73 2.46 8.75
C PHE A 142 -13.90 2.87 7.53
N GLY A 143 -12.66 2.37 7.49
CA GLY A 143 -11.67 2.78 6.49
C GLY A 143 -10.73 3.90 6.94
N LYS A 144 -11.09 4.69 7.96
CA LYS A 144 -10.15 5.65 8.57
C LYS A 144 -9.22 4.91 9.52
N GLY A 145 -7.93 4.91 9.24
CA GLY A 145 -6.94 4.17 10.03
C GLY A 145 -6.89 2.65 9.79
N LEU A 146 -7.83 2.08 9.02
CA LEU A 146 -7.77 0.70 8.57
C LEU A 146 -7.25 0.64 7.14
N LEU A 147 -5.94 0.42 6.98
CA LEU A 147 -5.29 0.45 5.67
C LEU A 147 -5.73 -0.70 4.78
N ARG A 148 -5.82 -1.90 5.35
CA ARG A 148 -6.20 -3.12 4.63
C ARG A 148 -6.78 -4.16 5.57
N SER A 149 -7.82 -4.86 5.11
CA SER A 149 -8.33 -6.06 5.77
C SER A 149 -8.73 -7.12 4.75
N LYS A 150 -8.49 -8.38 5.10
CA LYS A 150 -8.88 -9.54 4.29
C LYS A 150 -9.35 -10.66 5.19
N GLY A 151 -10.27 -11.48 4.70
CA GLY A 151 -10.71 -12.65 5.44
C GLY A 151 -12.00 -13.26 4.91
N PHE A 152 -12.55 -14.10 5.75
CA PHE A 152 -13.84 -14.72 5.52
C PHE A 152 -14.76 -14.39 6.67
N PHE A 153 -16.04 -14.21 6.38
CA PHE A 153 -17.07 -13.99 7.38
C PHE A 153 -18.30 -14.81 7.05
N TRP A 154 -19.18 -14.97 8.01
CA TRP A 154 -20.47 -15.58 7.79
C TRP A 154 -21.57 -14.88 8.59
N LEU A 155 -22.76 -14.91 8.04
CA LEU A 155 -23.92 -14.25 8.61
C LEU A 155 -24.85 -15.27 9.25
N ALA A 156 -25.47 -14.89 10.38
CA ALA A 156 -26.41 -15.76 11.09
C ALA A 156 -27.61 -16.21 10.23
N THR A 157 -27.99 -15.40 9.23
CA THR A 157 -29.06 -15.72 8.27
C THR A 157 -28.62 -16.61 7.11
N ARG A 158 -27.31 -16.86 6.94
CA ARG A 158 -26.75 -17.69 5.86
C ARG A 158 -25.67 -18.62 6.40
N PRO A 159 -26.00 -19.55 7.30
CA PRO A 159 -25.01 -20.36 8.00
C PRO A 159 -24.24 -21.33 7.10
N GLN A 160 -24.73 -21.56 5.89
CA GLN A 160 -24.13 -22.47 4.88
C GLN A 160 -23.23 -21.77 3.88
N ALA A 161 -23.08 -20.45 3.98
CA ALA A 161 -22.27 -19.67 3.03
C ALA A 161 -21.29 -18.79 3.79
N ALA A 162 -20.01 -18.83 3.39
CA ALA A 162 -19.01 -17.88 3.82
C ALA A 162 -18.90 -16.76 2.79
N GLY A 163 -18.89 -15.51 3.26
CA GLY A 163 -18.54 -14.37 2.46
C GLY A 163 -17.02 -14.18 2.46
N GLN A 164 -16.47 -13.81 1.33
CA GLN A 164 -15.10 -13.35 1.23
C GLN A 164 -15.07 -11.83 1.46
N TRP A 165 -14.14 -11.38 2.27
CA TRP A 165 -13.96 -9.98 2.59
C TRP A 165 -12.62 -9.46 2.06
N SER A 166 -12.63 -8.32 1.40
CA SER A 166 -11.42 -7.60 0.99
C SER A 166 -11.68 -6.10 1.07
N GLN A 167 -10.86 -5.38 1.83
CA GLN A 167 -10.93 -3.93 1.94
C GLN A 167 -9.51 -3.36 1.78
N ALA A 168 -9.42 -2.23 1.06
CA ALA A 168 -8.20 -1.45 0.93
C ALA A 168 -8.59 0.04 0.88
N GLY A 169 -8.12 0.83 1.83
CA GLY A 169 -8.55 2.21 2.02
C GLY A 169 -10.06 2.32 2.19
N GLY A 170 -10.70 3.21 1.46
CA GLY A 170 -12.16 3.42 1.49
C GLY A 170 -12.98 2.42 0.66
N ILE A 171 -12.35 1.43 0.01
CA ILE A 171 -13.05 0.49 -0.89
C ILE A 171 -13.12 -0.90 -0.24
N ALA A 172 -14.32 -1.45 -0.14
CA ALA A 172 -14.57 -2.80 0.34
C ALA A 172 -15.34 -3.65 -0.67
N HIS A 173 -14.99 -4.92 -0.77
CA HIS A 173 -15.66 -5.94 -1.57
C HIS A 173 -16.05 -7.13 -0.67
N HIS A 174 -17.25 -7.66 -0.88
CA HIS A 174 -17.81 -8.82 -0.17
C HIS A 174 -18.74 -9.64 -1.05
#